data_020b1b79c646f29ba2617d6f99167c2e
#
_entry.id   020b1b79c646f29ba2617d6f99167c2e
#
_cell.length_a   1.000
_cell.length_b   1.000
_cell.length_c   1.000
_cell.angle_alpha   90.00
_cell.angle_beta   90.00
_cell.angle_gamma   90.00
#
_symmetry.space_group_name_H-M   'P 1'
#
loop_
_entity.id
_entity.type
_entity.pdbx_description
1 polymer ?
#
loop_
_entity_poly.entity_id
_entity_poly.type
_entity_poly.pdbx_seq_one_letter_code
_entity_poly.pdbx_strand_id
1 'polypeptide(L)'
;MQIAMPWPLEPEGVKEFSRGLDLIMVVEEKRGLIEPQLKDFLYHTADAPQVIGKQDEKGNRLFPSAGALDPNHIALSLAQRVLAKSSAGTSLEKDALAKLRDREARLRHRIESTEKIEESLSRLPYFCAGCPHNSSTVVPEGSHAYAGIGCHYMAQWMDRSTAGFTHMGAEGANWVGESFFSKREHVFQNIGDGTYFHSGLLAIRSAIAADVNVTFKILFNDAVAMTGGQPMDGPLTVPRITQQVRAEGAGEVVVVTDDPERYSGEQGFASGIKVYDRK
;
A
#
# COMPACT_ATOMS: atom_id res chain seq x y z
N MET A 1 -12.65 17.64 -16.90
CA MET A 1 -13.00 18.05 -15.52
C MET A 1 -12.04 17.40 -14.54
N GLN A 2 -11.53 18.14 -13.57
CA GLN A 2 -10.73 17.61 -12.47
C GLN A 2 -11.59 17.59 -11.21
N ILE A 3 -11.56 16.48 -10.47
CA ILE A 3 -12.40 16.28 -9.27
C ILE A 3 -11.50 16.37 -8.04
N ALA A 4 -11.77 17.35 -7.19
CA ALA A 4 -11.02 17.56 -5.94
C ALA A 4 -11.63 16.81 -4.74
N MET A 5 -12.95 16.60 -4.75
CA MET A 5 -13.67 15.85 -3.72
C MET A 5 -14.37 14.64 -4.37
N PRO A 6 -13.74 13.46 -4.31
CA PRO A 6 -14.27 12.28 -4.99
C PRO A 6 -15.46 11.62 -4.29
N TRP A 7 -15.73 11.99 -3.01
CA TRP A 7 -16.86 11.44 -2.26
C TRP A 7 -17.38 12.42 -1.18
N PRO A 8 -18.70 12.71 -1.16
CA PRO A 8 -19.63 12.47 -2.27
C PRO A 8 -19.34 13.43 -3.44
N LEU A 9 -19.60 12.99 -4.66
CA LEU A 9 -19.59 13.91 -5.81
C LEU A 9 -20.72 14.90 -5.69
N GLU A 10 -20.50 16.13 -6.19
CA GLU A 10 -21.51 17.15 -6.26
C GLU A 10 -22.41 16.89 -7.50
N PRO A 11 -23.71 16.58 -7.30
CA PRO A 11 -24.58 16.08 -8.37
C PRO A 11 -24.89 17.10 -9.48
N GLU A 12 -25.07 18.37 -9.13
CA GLU A 12 -25.46 19.38 -10.11
C GLU A 12 -24.32 19.75 -11.05
N GLY A 13 -23.10 19.85 -10.53
CA GLY A 13 -21.91 20.06 -11.36
C GLY A 13 -21.64 18.86 -12.28
N VAL A 14 -21.91 17.64 -11.84
CA VAL A 14 -21.85 16.45 -12.68
C VAL A 14 -22.87 16.52 -13.82
N LYS A 15 -24.12 16.84 -13.53
CA LYS A 15 -25.19 16.99 -14.53
C LYS A 15 -24.89 18.12 -15.52
N GLU A 16 -24.38 19.25 -15.04
CA GLU A 16 -23.99 20.36 -15.91
C GLU A 16 -22.84 19.98 -16.82
N PHE A 17 -21.80 19.36 -16.26
CA PHE A 17 -20.65 18.87 -17.05
C PHE A 17 -21.05 17.86 -18.12
N SER A 18 -22.04 17.01 -17.84
CA SER A 18 -22.44 15.93 -18.78
C SER A 18 -23.27 16.41 -19.97
N ARG A 19 -23.83 17.64 -19.93
CA ARG A 19 -24.70 18.16 -20.99
C ARG A 19 -24.01 18.23 -22.32
N GLY A 20 -24.63 17.62 -23.35
CA GLY A 20 -24.14 17.64 -24.71
C GLY A 20 -22.90 16.79 -24.97
N LEU A 21 -22.47 15.98 -24.01
CA LEU A 21 -21.43 14.97 -24.21
C LEU A 21 -22.06 13.66 -24.65
N ASP A 22 -21.38 12.93 -25.54
CA ASP A 22 -21.77 11.57 -25.92
C ASP A 22 -21.08 10.52 -25.03
N LEU A 23 -19.89 10.86 -24.52
CA LEU A 23 -19.03 9.92 -23.78
C LEU A 23 -18.28 10.64 -22.67
N ILE A 24 -18.28 10.06 -21.49
CA ILE A 24 -17.44 10.46 -20.36
C ILE A 24 -16.49 9.29 -20.06
N MET A 25 -15.18 9.53 -20.10
CA MET A 25 -14.18 8.58 -19.65
C MET A 25 -13.71 8.96 -18.26
N VAL A 26 -13.94 8.07 -17.28
CA VAL A 26 -13.46 8.23 -15.91
C VAL A 26 -12.08 7.61 -15.79
N VAL A 27 -11.11 8.42 -15.37
CA VAL A 27 -9.74 7.98 -15.10
C VAL A 27 -9.51 8.05 -13.60
N GLU A 28 -9.56 6.90 -12.96
CA GLU A 28 -9.34 6.76 -11.51
C GLU A 28 -8.58 5.46 -11.20
N GLU A 29 -7.72 5.51 -10.21
CA GLU A 29 -6.97 4.33 -9.76
C GLU A 29 -7.82 3.38 -8.91
N LYS A 30 -7.35 2.13 -8.80
CA LYS A 30 -7.95 1.11 -7.95
C LYS A 30 -9.43 0.88 -8.29
N ARG A 31 -10.24 0.59 -7.28
CA ARG A 31 -11.68 0.39 -7.44
C ARG A 31 -12.37 1.70 -7.84
N GLY A 32 -13.35 1.58 -8.72
CA GLY A 32 -14.19 2.72 -9.13
C GLY A 32 -14.90 3.36 -7.93
N LEU A 33 -14.71 4.66 -7.74
CA LEU A 33 -15.37 5.48 -6.74
C LEU A 33 -16.18 6.59 -7.40
N ILE A 34 -15.63 7.22 -8.43
CA ILE A 34 -16.24 8.29 -9.21
C ILE A 34 -17.20 7.72 -10.25
N GLU A 35 -16.76 6.70 -11.00
CA GLU A 35 -17.56 6.10 -12.08
C GLU A 35 -18.94 5.60 -11.60
N PRO A 36 -19.11 4.90 -10.48
CA PRO A 36 -20.40 4.47 -9.98
C PRO A 36 -21.34 5.64 -9.65
N GLN A 37 -20.80 6.69 -9.01
CA GLN A 37 -21.60 7.88 -8.67
C GLN A 37 -22.09 8.63 -9.92
N LEU A 38 -21.21 8.77 -10.94
CA LEU A 38 -21.60 9.34 -12.23
C LEU A 38 -22.75 8.55 -12.87
N LYS A 39 -22.63 7.23 -12.92
CA LYS A 39 -23.67 6.36 -13.47
C LYS A 39 -24.98 6.47 -12.71
N ASP A 40 -24.95 6.57 -11.40
CA ASP A 40 -26.10 6.73 -10.54
C ASP A 40 -26.81 8.08 -10.78
N PHE A 41 -26.05 9.18 -10.80
CA PHE A 41 -26.62 10.52 -11.01
C PHE A 41 -27.20 10.71 -12.41
N LEU A 42 -26.67 10.01 -13.42
CA LEU A 42 -27.10 10.14 -14.81
C LEU A 42 -28.14 9.10 -15.23
N TYR A 43 -28.45 8.13 -14.38
CA TYR A 43 -29.32 6.99 -14.71
C TYR A 43 -30.69 7.37 -15.24
N HIS A 44 -31.33 8.44 -14.72
CA HIS A 44 -32.63 8.94 -15.14
C HIS A 44 -32.53 10.18 -16.01
N THR A 45 -31.34 10.55 -16.48
CA THR A 45 -31.19 11.75 -17.32
C THR A 45 -31.47 11.39 -18.79
N ALA A 46 -32.36 12.09 -19.42
CA ALA A 46 -32.58 11.97 -20.86
C ALA A 46 -31.28 12.39 -21.59
N ASP A 47 -30.91 11.65 -22.63
CA ASP A 47 -29.67 11.89 -23.42
C ASP A 47 -28.36 11.85 -22.57
N ALA A 48 -28.36 11.05 -21.53
CA ALA A 48 -27.14 10.85 -20.71
C ALA A 48 -25.99 10.31 -21.54
N PRO A 49 -24.78 10.86 -21.38
CA PRO A 49 -23.59 10.33 -22.04
C PRO A 49 -23.27 8.91 -21.57
N GLN A 50 -22.68 8.12 -22.44
CA GLN A 50 -22.12 6.84 -22.03
C GLN A 50 -20.95 7.07 -21.07
N VAL A 51 -20.94 6.37 -19.93
CA VAL A 51 -19.85 6.48 -18.94
C VAL A 51 -18.99 5.21 -18.99
N ILE A 52 -17.71 5.40 -19.27
CA ILE A 52 -16.70 4.34 -19.28
C ILE A 52 -15.59 4.65 -18.28
N GLY A 53 -14.88 3.63 -17.81
CA GLY A 53 -13.79 3.78 -16.87
C GLY A 53 -13.13 2.45 -16.57
N LYS A 54 -13.68 1.65 -15.66
CA LYS A 54 -13.19 0.28 -15.41
C LYS A 54 -13.57 -0.67 -16.56
N GLN A 55 -14.62 -0.35 -17.27
CA GLN A 55 -15.06 -1.06 -18.46
C GLN A 55 -15.21 -0.09 -19.64
N ASP A 56 -15.01 -0.62 -20.85
CA ASP A 56 -15.24 0.10 -22.10
C ASP A 56 -16.72 0.10 -22.52
N GLU A 57 -16.99 0.64 -23.69
CA GLU A 57 -18.33 0.76 -24.29
C GLU A 57 -19.01 -0.60 -24.53
N LYS A 58 -18.24 -1.69 -24.55
CA LYS A 58 -18.69 -3.07 -24.79
C LYS A 58 -18.71 -3.92 -23.53
N GLY A 59 -18.34 -3.34 -22.38
CA GLY A 59 -18.23 -4.07 -21.11
C GLY A 59 -16.90 -4.81 -20.91
N ASN A 60 -15.93 -4.66 -21.82
CA ASN A 60 -14.60 -5.22 -21.61
C ASN A 60 -13.79 -4.37 -20.60
N ARG A 61 -12.83 -5.01 -19.95
CA ARG A 61 -11.94 -4.32 -19.03
C ARG A 61 -11.14 -3.22 -19.74
N LEU A 62 -11.23 -1.98 -19.23
CA LEU A 62 -10.51 -0.83 -19.77
C LEU A 62 -9.36 -0.43 -18.81
N PHE A 63 -9.68 0.11 -17.63
CA PHE A 63 -8.67 0.47 -16.65
C PHE A 63 -8.62 -0.52 -15.49
N PRO A 64 -7.41 -1.01 -15.11
CA PRO A 64 -7.28 -2.01 -14.05
C PRO A 64 -7.68 -1.46 -12.68
N SER A 65 -8.19 -2.37 -11.82
CA SER A 65 -8.47 -2.09 -10.41
C SER A 65 -7.30 -2.50 -9.50
N ALA A 66 -6.29 -3.17 -10.04
CA ALA A 66 -5.08 -3.58 -9.35
C ALA A 66 -3.85 -2.87 -9.94
N GLY A 67 -2.83 -2.68 -9.13
CA GLY A 67 -1.60 -2.02 -9.55
C GLY A 67 -1.76 -0.49 -9.69
N ALA A 68 -0.77 0.15 -10.27
CA ALA A 68 -0.80 1.56 -10.67
C ALA A 68 -1.46 1.71 -12.04
N LEU A 69 -2.11 2.84 -12.27
CA LEU A 69 -2.68 3.17 -13.56
C LEU A 69 -1.61 3.88 -14.41
N ASP A 70 -1.11 3.18 -15.44
CA ASP A 70 -0.05 3.70 -16.31
C ASP A 70 -0.59 4.84 -17.20
N PRO A 71 0.03 6.05 -17.17
CA PRO A 71 -0.32 7.17 -18.05
C PRO A 71 -0.28 6.84 -19.54
N ASN A 72 0.58 5.92 -19.96
CA ASN A 72 0.67 5.50 -21.35
C ASN A 72 -0.59 4.73 -21.79
N HIS A 73 -1.13 3.87 -20.93
CA HIS A 73 -2.39 3.16 -21.20
C HIS A 73 -3.58 4.13 -21.25
N ILE A 74 -3.60 5.14 -20.36
CA ILE A 74 -4.63 6.20 -20.40
C ILE A 74 -4.56 6.95 -21.72
N ALA A 75 -3.36 7.42 -22.12
CA ALA A 75 -3.15 8.17 -23.34
C ALA A 75 -3.52 7.36 -24.60
N LEU A 76 -3.17 6.07 -24.63
CA LEU A 76 -3.55 5.15 -25.73
C LEU A 76 -5.08 5.00 -25.80
N SER A 77 -5.74 4.77 -24.69
CA SER A 77 -7.20 4.62 -24.61
C SER A 77 -7.95 5.87 -25.09
N LEU A 78 -7.45 7.06 -24.73
CA LEU A 78 -7.98 8.33 -25.18
C LEU A 78 -7.77 8.53 -26.70
N ALA A 79 -6.54 8.30 -27.18
CA ALA A 79 -6.20 8.46 -28.59
C ALA A 79 -7.07 7.59 -29.49
N GLN A 80 -7.30 6.34 -29.12
CA GLN A 80 -8.13 5.39 -29.87
C GLN A 80 -9.56 5.90 -30.03
N ARG A 81 -10.16 6.47 -28.97
CA ARG A 81 -11.53 6.98 -28.99
C ARG A 81 -11.67 8.26 -29.79
N VAL A 82 -10.71 9.16 -29.67
CA VAL A 82 -10.66 10.38 -30.48
C VAL A 82 -10.51 10.02 -31.96
N LEU A 83 -9.62 9.08 -32.31
CA LEU A 83 -9.44 8.62 -33.69
C LEU A 83 -10.69 7.92 -34.23
N ALA A 84 -11.36 7.09 -33.43
CA ALA A 84 -12.58 6.40 -33.86
C ALA A 84 -13.73 7.38 -34.12
N LYS A 85 -13.95 8.37 -33.23
CA LYS A 85 -14.97 9.42 -33.45
C LYS A 85 -14.64 10.34 -34.64
N SER A 86 -13.36 10.64 -34.87
CA SER A 86 -12.93 11.47 -36.00
C SER A 86 -13.17 10.84 -37.36
N SER A 87 -13.21 9.51 -37.41
CA SER A 87 -13.58 8.78 -38.62
C SER A 87 -15.08 8.92 -38.96
N ALA A 88 -15.89 9.33 -38.02
CA ALA A 88 -17.35 9.53 -38.12
C ALA A 88 -17.79 10.97 -38.46
N GLY A 89 -16.85 11.88 -38.82
CA GLY A 89 -17.21 13.22 -39.30
C GLY A 89 -16.96 14.39 -38.34
N THR A 90 -16.06 14.25 -37.39
CA THR A 90 -15.67 15.36 -36.47
C THR A 90 -14.77 16.39 -37.15
N SER A 91 -14.86 17.67 -36.74
CA SER A 91 -14.18 18.84 -37.29
C SER A 91 -12.69 18.98 -36.92
N LEU A 92 -12.00 17.89 -36.49
CA LEU A 92 -10.57 17.94 -36.23
C LEU A 92 -9.79 18.10 -37.54
N GLU A 93 -8.82 19.03 -37.52
CA GLU A 93 -7.94 19.25 -38.65
C GLU A 93 -7.18 17.97 -39.06
N LYS A 94 -7.07 17.70 -40.37
CA LYS A 94 -6.37 16.51 -40.89
C LYS A 94 -4.95 16.36 -40.33
N ASP A 95 -4.28 17.48 -40.13
CA ASP A 95 -2.90 17.53 -39.61
C ASP A 95 -2.82 17.11 -38.13
N ALA A 96 -3.80 17.53 -37.32
CA ALA A 96 -3.91 17.12 -35.89
C ALA A 96 -4.19 15.61 -35.77
N LEU A 97 -5.03 15.06 -36.66
CA LEU A 97 -5.32 13.62 -36.71
C LEU A 97 -4.10 12.81 -37.13
N ALA A 98 -3.32 13.29 -38.12
CA ALA A 98 -2.09 12.63 -38.53
C ALA A 98 -1.06 12.59 -37.38
N LYS A 99 -0.88 13.69 -36.65
CA LYS A 99 -0.02 13.77 -35.51
C LYS A 99 -0.49 12.84 -34.37
N LEU A 100 -1.80 12.75 -34.15
CA LEU A 100 -2.36 11.87 -33.12
C LEU A 100 -2.14 10.39 -33.45
N ARG A 101 -2.33 9.99 -34.74
CA ARG A 101 -2.04 8.61 -35.19
C ARG A 101 -0.58 8.24 -35.04
N ASP A 102 0.33 9.13 -35.40
CA ASP A 102 1.77 8.91 -35.21
C ASP A 102 2.17 8.76 -33.74
N ARG A 103 1.61 9.60 -32.86
CA ARG A 103 1.83 9.49 -31.41
C ARG A 103 1.24 8.20 -30.84
N GLU A 104 0.04 7.80 -31.25
CA GLU A 104 -0.62 6.56 -30.83
C GLU A 104 0.22 5.35 -31.24
N ALA A 105 0.71 5.30 -32.48
CA ALA A 105 1.55 4.21 -32.97
C ALA A 105 2.87 4.10 -32.19
N ARG A 106 3.55 5.23 -31.92
CA ARG A 106 4.78 5.26 -31.12
C ARG A 106 4.52 4.81 -29.68
N LEU A 107 3.42 5.22 -29.08
CA LEU A 107 3.06 4.85 -27.72
C LEU A 107 2.76 3.36 -27.62
N ARG A 108 2.02 2.81 -28.55
CA ARG A 108 1.73 1.37 -28.67
C ARG A 108 3.03 0.56 -28.76
N HIS A 109 3.91 0.94 -29.66
CA HIS A 109 5.21 0.27 -29.83
C HIS A 109 6.05 0.31 -28.54
N ARG A 110 6.02 1.44 -27.82
CA ARG A 110 6.72 1.58 -26.53
C ARG A 110 6.17 0.65 -25.46
N ILE A 111 4.85 0.55 -25.34
CA ILE A 111 4.20 -0.37 -24.38
C ILE A 111 4.60 -1.81 -24.71
N GLU A 112 4.43 -2.24 -25.95
CA GLU A 112 4.76 -3.59 -26.41
C GLU A 112 6.26 -3.94 -26.25
N SER A 113 7.15 -2.97 -26.43
CA SER A 113 8.59 -3.18 -26.24
C SER A 113 8.95 -3.30 -24.76
N THR A 114 8.24 -2.58 -23.88
CA THR A 114 8.48 -2.63 -22.42
C THR A 114 7.98 -3.95 -21.82
N GLU A 115 6.85 -4.48 -22.31
CA GLU A 115 6.30 -5.77 -21.86
C GLU A 115 7.21 -6.97 -22.22
N LYS A 116 8.11 -6.79 -23.18
CA LYS A 116 9.08 -7.84 -23.58
C LYS A 116 10.39 -7.83 -22.79
N ILE A 117 10.57 -6.89 -21.87
CA ILE A 117 11.77 -6.85 -21.02
C ILE A 117 11.69 -8.00 -20.01
N GLU A 118 12.66 -8.91 -20.06
CA GLU A 118 12.76 -10.01 -19.10
C GLU A 118 12.96 -9.48 -17.67
N GLU A 119 12.24 -10.07 -16.71
CA GLU A 119 12.36 -9.73 -15.27
C GLU A 119 13.76 -9.97 -14.68
N SER A 120 14.63 -10.72 -15.38
CA SER A 120 16.00 -11.03 -14.96
C SER A 120 16.87 -9.81 -14.66
N LEU A 121 16.49 -8.62 -15.15
CA LEU A 121 17.21 -7.36 -14.93
C LEU A 121 16.60 -6.47 -13.84
N SER A 122 15.55 -6.91 -13.17
CA SER A 122 14.94 -6.14 -12.09
C SER A 122 15.82 -6.13 -10.84
N ARG A 123 15.98 -4.96 -10.21
CA ARG A 123 16.65 -4.85 -8.90
C ARG A 123 15.66 -5.21 -7.80
N LEU A 124 16.03 -6.21 -7.01
CA LEU A 124 15.25 -6.51 -5.80
C LEU A 124 15.50 -5.43 -4.73
N PRO A 125 14.46 -4.99 -4.03
CA PRO A 125 14.61 -4.12 -2.86
C PRO A 125 15.51 -4.79 -1.80
N TYR A 126 16.38 -3.98 -1.18
CA TYR A 126 17.28 -4.45 -0.15
C TYR A 126 17.49 -3.40 0.94
N PHE A 127 17.94 -3.83 2.14
CA PHE A 127 18.26 -2.91 3.22
C PHE A 127 19.53 -2.11 2.92
N CYS A 128 19.61 -0.90 3.45
CA CYS A 128 20.81 -0.07 3.39
C CYS A 128 21.99 -0.79 4.05
N ALA A 129 23.23 -0.47 3.60
CA ALA A 129 24.44 -0.99 4.22
C ALA A 129 24.51 -0.60 5.70
N GLY A 130 24.76 -1.56 6.59
CA GLY A 130 24.80 -1.34 8.04
C GLY A 130 23.44 -1.16 8.71
N CYS A 131 22.34 -1.27 7.96
CA CYS A 131 20.99 -1.13 8.54
C CYS A 131 20.74 -2.23 9.59
N PRO A 132 20.17 -1.86 10.78
CA PRO A 132 19.78 -2.83 11.82
C PRO A 132 18.84 -3.93 11.32
N HIS A 133 18.03 -3.66 10.32
CA HIS A 133 17.11 -4.64 9.75
C HIS A 133 17.81 -5.85 9.14
N ASN A 134 19.07 -5.73 8.78
CA ASN A 134 19.87 -6.85 8.29
C ASN A 134 19.99 -7.99 9.31
N SER A 135 19.97 -7.69 10.61
CA SER A 135 19.96 -8.68 11.69
C SER A 135 18.57 -8.85 12.32
N SER A 136 17.84 -7.76 12.59
CA SER A 136 16.59 -7.82 13.34
C SER A 136 15.44 -8.53 12.61
N THR A 137 15.48 -8.64 11.29
CA THR A 137 14.48 -9.37 10.50
C THR A 137 14.80 -10.85 10.31
N VAL A 138 15.97 -11.32 10.71
CA VAL A 138 16.30 -12.74 10.72
C VAL A 138 15.49 -13.44 11.82
N VAL A 139 15.01 -14.65 11.51
CA VAL A 139 14.30 -15.52 12.45
C VAL A 139 15.00 -16.88 12.53
N PRO A 140 14.86 -17.64 13.61
CA PRO A 140 15.42 -18.98 13.74
C PRO A 140 14.96 -19.90 12.61
N GLU A 141 15.79 -20.89 12.27
CA GLU A 141 15.46 -21.90 11.28
C GLU A 141 14.15 -22.61 11.65
N GLY A 142 13.31 -22.88 10.65
CA GLY A 142 11.97 -23.46 10.85
C GLY A 142 10.90 -22.48 11.34
N SER A 143 11.28 -21.27 11.75
CA SER A 143 10.33 -20.22 12.14
C SER A 143 9.72 -19.49 10.93
N HIS A 144 8.63 -18.80 11.17
CA HIS A 144 7.95 -17.95 10.19
C HIS A 144 7.74 -16.55 10.74
N ALA A 145 7.89 -15.55 9.88
CA ALA A 145 7.60 -14.16 10.21
C ALA A 145 6.59 -13.52 9.26
N TYR A 146 5.79 -12.61 9.78
CA TYR A 146 5.02 -11.67 8.99
C TYR A 146 5.75 -10.33 8.90
N ALA A 147 5.66 -9.71 7.74
CA ALA A 147 6.15 -8.36 7.55
C ALA A 147 5.16 -7.35 8.13
N GLY A 148 5.68 -6.26 8.66
CA GLY A 148 4.91 -5.06 8.89
C GLY A 148 5.13 -4.05 7.75
N ILE A 149 4.47 -2.91 7.81
CA ILE A 149 4.61 -1.84 6.82
C ILE A 149 5.70 -0.87 7.25
N GLY A 150 6.77 -0.82 6.46
CA GLY A 150 7.99 -0.04 6.69
C GLY A 150 9.16 -0.68 5.96
N CYS A 151 10.42 -0.26 6.22
CA CYS A 151 11.59 -0.85 5.58
C CYS A 151 11.68 -2.38 5.79
N HIS A 152 11.25 -2.87 6.93
CA HIS A 152 11.21 -4.30 7.24
C HIS A 152 10.24 -5.10 6.35
N TYR A 153 9.35 -4.45 5.60
CA TYR A 153 8.54 -5.10 4.58
C TYR A 153 9.40 -5.79 3.51
N MET A 154 10.55 -5.21 3.19
CA MET A 154 11.46 -5.75 2.16
C MET A 154 11.99 -7.15 2.51
N ALA A 155 11.91 -7.61 3.76
CA ALA A 155 12.29 -8.95 4.15
C ALA A 155 11.53 -10.06 3.39
N GLN A 156 10.35 -9.75 2.83
CA GLN A 156 9.58 -10.69 2.01
C GLN A 156 10.26 -11.05 0.68
N TRP A 157 11.15 -10.18 0.18
CA TRP A 157 11.92 -10.43 -1.05
C TRP A 157 13.32 -10.99 -0.76
N MET A 158 13.60 -11.30 0.49
CA MET A 158 14.85 -11.87 0.95
C MET A 158 14.60 -13.28 1.50
N ASP A 159 15.64 -14.11 1.54
CA ASP A 159 15.57 -15.43 2.16
C ASP A 159 15.61 -15.29 3.70
N ARG A 160 14.47 -14.96 4.31
CA ARG A 160 14.32 -14.67 5.74
C ARG A 160 13.06 -15.29 6.35
N SER A 161 12.50 -16.30 5.72
CA SER A 161 11.26 -16.96 6.17
C SER A 161 10.15 -15.98 6.52
N THR A 162 10.09 -14.83 5.80
CA THR A 162 9.12 -13.77 6.01
C THR A 162 8.16 -13.71 4.83
N ALA A 163 6.88 -13.94 5.05
CA ALA A 163 5.86 -13.88 4.01
C ALA A 163 4.50 -13.48 4.59
N GLY A 164 3.78 -12.65 3.86
CA GLY A 164 2.49 -12.12 4.29
C GLY A 164 2.62 -10.81 5.09
N PHE A 165 1.58 -10.00 5.00
CA PHE A 165 1.46 -8.72 5.68
C PHE A 165 0.00 -8.31 5.81
N THR A 166 -0.27 -7.36 6.69
CA THR A 166 -1.55 -6.65 6.80
C THR A 166 -1.33 -5.15 6.56
N HIS A 167 -2.39 -4.35 6.65
CA HIS A 167 -2.26 -2.90 6.64
C HIS A 167 -1.65 -2.38 7.94
N MET A 168 -1.16 -1.15 7.92
CA MET A 168 -0.61 -0.47 9.11
C MET A 168 -1.61 -0.45 10.26
N GLY A 169 -1.20 -0.96 11.41
CA GLY A 169 -2.01 -1.05 12.63
C GLY A 169 -2.73 -2.38 12.84
N ALA A 170 -2.67 -3.29 11.86
CA ALA A 170 -3.22 -4.64 12.01
C ALA A 170 -2.13 -5.72 11.97
N GLU A 171 -0.87 -5.34 12.15
CA GLU A 171 0.25 -6.28 12.18
C GLU A 171 0.07 -7.32 13.28
N GLY A 172 -0.01 -8.58 12.90
CA GLY A 172 -0.26 -9.72 13.80
C GLY A 172 -1.73 -10.08 13.98
N ALA A 173 -2.68 -9.22 13.61
CA ALA A 173 -4.11 -9.54 13.71
C ALA A 173 -4.52 -10.70 12.79
N ASN A 174 -3.84 -10.90 11.67
CA ASN A 174 -4.05 -12.07 10.81
C ASN A 174 -3.75 -13.39 11.53
N TRP A 175 -2.71 -13.41 12.39
CA TRP A 175 -2.37 -14.62 13.14
C TRP A 175 -3.44 -15.01 14.15
N VAL A 176 -4.17 -14.04 14.72
CA VAL A 176 -5.30 -14.31 15.60
C VAL A 176 -6.33 -15.23 14.94
N GLY A 177 -6.64 -15.01 13.65
CA GLY A 177 -7.53 -15.88 12.91
C GLY A 177 -6.86 -17.14 12.34
N GLU A 178 -5.64 -16.99 11.81
CA GLU A 178 -4.91 -18.08 11.13
C GLU A 178 -4.45 -19.17 12.09
N SER A 179 -4.12 -18.84 13.35
CA SER A 179 -3.61 -19.79 14.35
C SER A 179 -4.52 -20.99 14.57
N PHE A 180 -5.84 -20.83 14.49
CA PHE A 180 -6.81 -21.91 14.64
C PHE A 180 -6.76 -22.95 13.52
N PHE A 181 -6.23 -22.59 12.36
CA PHE A 181 -6.21 -23.43 11.17
C PHE A 181 -4.79 -23.79 10.74
N SER A 182 -3.78 -23.23 11.39
CA SER A 182 -2.37 -23.44 11.09
C SER A 182 -1.80 -24.63 11.87
N LYS A 183 -0.84 -25.33 11.25
CA LYS A 183 0.01 -26.30 11.95
C LYS A 183 1.18 -25.63 12.69
N ARG A 184 1.40 -24.32 12.48
CA ARG A 184 2.40 -23.56 13.21
C ARG A 184 1.90 -23.25 14.61
N GLU A 185 2.76 -23.38 15.57
CA GLU A 185 2.46 -23.06 16.97
C GLU A 185 2.86 -21.64 17.34
N HIS A 186 3.70 -20.99 16.52
CA HIS A 186 4.26 -19.68 16.78
C HIS A 186 4.62 -18.93 15.49
N VAL A 187 4.56 -17.61 15.52
CA VAL A 187 5.05 -16.72 14.46
C VAL A 187 5.77 -15.51 15.05
N PHE A 188 6.65 -14.90 14.25
CA PHE A 188 7.19 -13.57 14.51
C PHE A 188 6.41 -12.52 13.73
N GLN A 189 6.15 -11.38 14.34
CA GLN A 189 5.53 -10.23 13.69
C GLN A 189 6.44 -9.01 13.77
N ASN A 190 6.91 -8.52 12.64
CA ASN A 190 7.64 -7.26 12.57
C ASN A 190 6.66 -6.08 12.55
N ILE A 191 6.95 -5.06 13.36
CA ILE A 191 6.17 -3.82 13.43
C ILE A 191 7.10 -2.62 13.64
N GLY A 192 6.93 -1.56 12.87
CA GLY A 192 7.68 -0.32 13.06
C GLY A 192 7.14 0.50 14.23
N ASP A 193 8.00 1.32 14.81
CA ASP A 193 7.67 2.21 15.92
C ASP A 193 6.61 3.26 15.55
N GLY A 194 6.64 3.80 14.34
CA GLY A 194 5.61 4.71 13.86
C GLY A 194 4.23 4.05 13.78
N THR A 195 4.14 2.84 13.24
CA THR A 195 2.89 2.07 13.24
C THR A 195 2.44 1.70 14.65
N TYR A 196 3.37 1.25 15.49
CA TYR A 196 3.08 0.95 16.89
C TYR A 196 2.45 2.17 17.58
N PHE A 197 3.03 3.35 17.40
CA PHE A 197 2.58 4.58 18.02
C PHE A 197 1.16 4.97 17.59
N HIS A 198 0.87 4.95 16.29
CA HIS A 198 -0.44 5.45 15.84
C HIS A 198 -1.58 4.42 15.99
N SER A 199 -1.34 3.11 15.86
CA SER A 199 -2.42 2.12 15.89
C SER A 199 -2.00 0.69 16.20
N GLY A 200 -0.74 0.31 16.04
CA GLY A 200 -0.28 -1.08 16.15
C GLY A 200 -0.42 -1.70 17.54
N LEU A 201 -0.48 -0.87 18.60
CA LEU A 201 -0.74 -1.34 19.94
C LEU A 201 -2.09 -2.07 20.05
N LEU A 202 -3.08 -1.69 19.23
CA LEU A 202 -4.40 -2.36 19.22
C LEU A 202 -4.30 -3.80 18.70
N ALA A 203 -3.44 -4.05 17.71
CA ALA A 203 -3.21 -5.41 17.20
C ALA A 203 -2.49 -6.28 18.24
N ILE A 204 -1.53 -5.72 18.97
CA ILE A 204 -0.85 -6.41 20.10
C ILE A 204 -1.87 -6.76 21.20
N ARG A 205 -2.72 -5.82 21.59
CA ARG A 205 -3.81 -6.04 22.55
C ARG A 205 -4.74 -7.17 22.10
N SER A 206 -5.12 -7.16 20.82
CA SER A 206 -5.98 -8.21 20.22
C SER A 206 -5.32 -9.58 20.28
N ALA A 207 -4.03 -9.68 19.97
CA ALA A 207 -3.28 -10.92 20.02
C ALA A 207 -3.16 -11.48 21.46
N ILE A 208 -2.91 -10.60 22.45
CA ILE A 208 -2.89 -10.95 23.87
C ILE A 208 -4.27 -11.43 24.35
N ALA A 209 -5.33 -10.69 23.99
CA ALA A 209 -6.69 -11.06 24.38
C ALA A 209 -7.16 -12.40 23.75
N ALA A 210 -6.62 -12.77 22.60
CA ALA A 210 -6.89 -14.02 21.92
C ALA A 210 -5.99 -15.18 22.40
N ASP A 211 -5.03 -14.91 23.31
CA ASP A 211 -4.07 -15.88 23.84
C ASP A 211 -3.29 -16.65 22.74
N VAL A 212 -2.93 -15.94 21.66
CA VAL A 212 -2.18 -16.55 20.57
C VAL A 212 -0.68 -16.42 20.80
N ASN A 213 0.06 -17.47 20.42
CA ASN A 213 1.52 -17.50 20.57
C ASN A 213 2.20 -16.74 19.43
N VAL A 214 2.66 -15.52 19.73
CA VAL A 214 3.32 -14.62 18.77
C VAL A 214 4.42 -13.81 19.45
N THR A 215 5.53 -13.61 18.74
CA THR A 215 6.57 -12.66 19.16
C THR A 215 6.53 -11.42 18.30
N PHE A 216 6.11 -10.29 18.86
CA PHE A 216 6.22 -9.00 18.21
C PHE A 216 7.64 -8.46 18.29
N LYS A 217 8.21 -8.09 17.15
CA LYS A 217 9.47 -7.34 17.05
C LYS A 217 9.12 -5.89 16.77
N ILE A 218 9.10 -5.06 17.82
CA ILE A 218 8.87 -3.61 17.69
C ILE A 218 10.21 -2.98 17.31
N LEU A 219 10.35 -2.57 16.06
CA LEU A 219 11.57 -2.06 15.45
C LEU A 219 11.63 -0.54 15.66
N PHE A 220 12.29 -0.14 16.74
CA PHE A 220 12.38 1.26 17.18
C PHE A 220 13.62 1.95 16.59
N ASN A 221 13.41 3.04 15.85
CA ASN A 221 14.47 3.91 15.34
C ASN A 221 14.11 5.41 15.41
N ASP A 222 13.01 5.74 16.08
CA ASP A 222 12.50 7.10 16.30
C ASP A 222 12.22 7.86 14.99
N ALA A 223 11.90 7.15 13.90
CA ALA A 223 11.65 7.75 12.61
C ALA A 223 10.75 6.90 11.70
N VAL A 224 9.96 7.57 10.87
CA VAL A 224 9.26 6.94 9.74
C VAL A 224 10.23 6.87 8.55
N ALA A 225 11.14 5.89 8.61
CA ALA A 225 12.31 5.82 7.74
C ALA A 225 11.98 5.63 6.25
N MET A 226 10.99 4.79 5.91
CA MET A 226 10.62 4.44 4.54
C MET A 226 10.25 5.66 3.68
N THR A 227 9.60 6.65 4.27
CA THR A 227 9.07 7.82 3.56
C THR A 227 9.94 9.07 3.67
N GLY A 228 11.14 8.96 4.23
CA GLY A 228 12.10 10.06 4.28
C GLY A 228 12.59 10.46 5.68
N GLY A 229 12.32 9.63 6.69
CA GLY A 229 12.85 9.86 8.04
C GLY A 229 12.11 10.94 8.82
N GLN A 230 10.80 11.08 8.59
CA GLN A 230 9.99 12.01 9.37
C GLN A 230 9.96 11.59 10.84
N PRO A 231 9.97 12.55 11.79
CA PRO A 231 9.78 12.25 13.20
C PRO A 231 8.36 11.69 13.44
N MET A 232 8.20 10.92 14.50
CA MET A 232 6.88 10.50 14.96
C MET A 232 6.14 11.67 15.65
N ASP A 233 4.81 11.69 15.54
CA ASP A 233 3.96 12.77 16.07
C ASP A 233 3.73 12.66 17.59
N GLY A 234 4.68 12.15 18.35
CA GLY A 234 4.53 12.05 19.80
C GLY A 234 5.74 11.48 20.53
N PRO A 235 5.79 11.64 21.85
CA PRO A 235 6.92 11.22 22.67
C PRO A 235 6.87 9.71 22.94
N LEU A 236 7.36 8.91 22.00
CA LEU A 236 7.55 7.47 22.21
C LEU A 236 9.00 7.20 22.62
N THR A 237 9.20 6.42 23.66
CA THR A 237 10.51 5.97 24.10
C THR A 237 10.50 4.47 24.37
N VAL A 238 11.66 3.82 24.31
CA VAL A 238 11.75 2.38 24.57
C VAL A 238 11.23 2.01 25.97
N PRO A 239 11.57 2.73 27.06
CA PRO A 239 10.96 2.49 28.37
C PRO A 239 9.43 2.56 28.37
N ARG A 240 8.86 3.59 27.70
CA ARG A 240 7.40 3.75 27.60
C ARG A 240 6.75 2.60 26.84
N ILE A 241 7.36 2.12 25.76
CA ILE A 241 6.87 0.94 25.02
C ILE A 241 6.80 -0.26 25.95
N THR A 242 7.87 -0.53 26.73
CA THR A 242 7.89 -1.67 27.67
C THR A 242 6.79 -1.58 28.71
N GLN A 243 6.52 -0.38 29.25
CA GLN A 243 5.42 -0.17 30.19
C GLN A 243 4.06 -0.43 29.56
N GLN A 244 3.83 0.07 28.35
CA GLN A 244 2.57 -0.10 27.63
C GLN A 244 2.27 -1.57 27.33
N VAL A 245 3.22 -2.30 26.72
CA VAL A 245 2.98 -3.71 26.37
C VAL A 245 2.88 -4.60 27.62
N ARG A 246 3.57 -4.28 28.69
CA ARG A 246 3.39 -4.96 30.00
C ARG A 246 2.01 -4.70 30.59
N ALA A 247 1.52 -3.47 30.51
CA ALA A 247 0.18 -3.11 30.97
C ALA A 247 -0.92 -3.79 30.15
N GLU A 248 -0.67 -4.06 28.87
CA GLU A 248 -1.58 -4.86 28.02
C GLU A 248 -1.56 -6.36 28.37
N GLY A 249 -0.58 -6.84 29.14
CA GLY A 249 -0.49 -8.24 29.56
C GLY A 249 0.53 -9.07 28.78
N ALA A 250 1.48 -8.46 28.05
CA ALA A 250 2.54 -9.20 27.38
C ALA A 250 3.34 -10.06 28.38
N GLY A 251 3.48 -11.36 28.08
CA GLY A 251 4.10 -12.35 28.99
C GLY A 251 5.58 -12.09 29.20
N GLU A 252 6.37 -11.95 28.17
CA GLU A 252 7.78 -11.62 28.21
C GLU A 252 8.06 -10.37 27.34
N VAL A 253 8.87 -9.47 27.88
CA VAL A 253 9.30 -8.26 27.18
C VAL A 253 10.78 -8.08 27.39
N VAL A 254 11.55 -7.99 26.30
CA VAL A 254 12.99 -7.76 26.31
C VAL A 254 13.34 -6.59 25.41
N VAL A 255 14.46 -5.93 25.69
CA VAL A 255 15.06 -4.92 24.83
C VAL A 255 16.33 -5.47 24.21
N VAL A 256 16.48 -5.36 22.90
CA VAL A 256 17.69 -5.74 22.18
C VAL A 256 18.23 -4.50 21.49
N THR A 257 19.48 -4.15 21.73
CA THR A 257 20.12 -2.92 21.23
C THR A 257 21.58 -3.17 20.88
N ASP A 258 22.17 -2.33 20.05
CA ASP A 258 23.62 -2.31 19.76
C ASP A 258 24.40 -1.44 20.76
N ASP A 259 23.72 -0.74 21.64
CA ASP A 259 24.29 0.07 22.71
C ASP A 259 23.55 -0.19 24.03
N PRO A 260 23.85 -1.31 24.73
CA PRO A 260 23.23 -1.61 26.02
C PRO A 260 23.57 -0.59 27.12
N GLU A 261 24.72 0.07 27.02
CA GLU A 261 25.19 1.06 28.02
C GLU A 261 24.26 2.30 28.03
N ARG A 262 23.67 2.64 26.90
CA ARG A 262 22.67 3.71 26.80
C ARG A 262 21.52 3.54 27.80
N TYR A 263 21.22 2.31 28.16
CA TYR A 263 20.14 1.97 29.09
C TYR A 263 20.64 1.56 30.47
N SER A 264 21.95 1.64 30.75
CA SER A 264 22.49 1.39 32.05
C SER A 264 22.07 2.50 33.01
N GLY A 265 21.29 2.14 34.06
CA GLY A 265 20.72 3.11 34.98
C GLY A 265 19.46 3.83 34.50
N GLU A 266 18.93 3.49 33.32
CA GLU A 266 17.67 4.06 32.80
C GLU A 266 16.51 3.76 33.77
N GLN A 267 15.90 4.81 34.27
CA GLN A 267 14.68 4.72 35.08
C GLN A 267 13.48 4.82 34.15
N GLY A 268 12.49 3.97 34.32
CA GLY A 268 11.24 4.03 33.60
C GLY A 268 10.91 2.81 32.74
N PHE A 269 11.75 1.79 32.75
CA PHE A 269 11.34 0.47 32.22
C PHE A 269 10.26 -0.17 33.07
N ALA A 270 9.43 -1.01 32.44
CA ALA A 270 8.57 -1.90 33.20
C ALA A 270 9.40 -2.86 34.08
N SER A 271 8.80 -3.39 35.13
CA SER A 271 9.49 -4.33 36.03
C SER A 271 9.92 -5.60 35.27
N GLY A 272 11.15 -6.05 35.54
CA GLY A 272 11.68 -7.31 34.99
C GLY A 272 12.17 -7.25 33.53
N ILE A 273 12.29 -6.07 32.96
CA ILE A 273 12.88 -5.91 31.61
C ILE A 273 14.37 -6.22 31.66
N LYS A 274 14.80 -7.04 30.70
CA LYS A 274 16.22 -7.32 30.43
C LYS A 274 16.64 -6.63 29.14
N VAL A 275 17.83 -6.05 29.16
CA VAL A 275 18.46 -5.45 27.98
C VAL A 275 19.59 -6.36 27.50
N TYR A 276 19.57 -6.68 26.23
CA TYR A 276 20.56 -7.56 25.57
C TYR A 276 21.32 -6.81 24.48
N ASP A 277 22.57 -7.17 24.30
CA ASP A 277 23.34 -6.77 23.13
C ASP A 277 22.81 -7.51 21.89
N ARG A 278 22.72 -6.80 20.80
CA ARG A 278 22.29 -7.34 19.50
C ARG A 278 23.40 -8.15 18.81
N LYS A 279 24.65 -7.97 19.21
CA LYS A 279 25.82 -8.65 18.60
C LYS A 279 25.98 -10.09 19.06
#